data_22728ec252ce1f29a5a86467f4b9429f
#
_entry.id   22728ec252ce1f29a5a86467f4b9429f
#
_cell.length_a   1.000
_cell.length_b   1.000
_cell.length_c   1.000
_cell.angle_alpha   90.00
_cell.angle_beta   90.00
_cell.angle_gamma   90.00
#
_symmetry.space_group_name_H-M   'P 1'
#
loop_
_entity.id
_entity.type
_entity.pdbx_description
1 polymer ?
#
loop_
_entity_poly.entity_id
_entity_poly.type
_entity_poly.pdbx_seq_one_letter_code
_entity_poly.pdbx_strand_id
1 'polypeptide(L)'
;MESLPSLPAVLFPALSSRDAIIDTLYRCVLGLDNNDSTLFDSAFTSTATFSINGKVSSGLPAIHTDCFDVISKLDTTHFVTNIRINIADSGVKAAATASALAQHYGGGKGLQPDQPRLLAGALYYADFAKDEESGLWKIEAFKMTTSWAEGDWGVVSAN
;
A
#
# COMPACT_ATOMS: atom_id res chain seq x y z
N MET A 1 20.81 -6.79 -8.67
CA MET A 1 20.02 -7.93 -8.15
C MET A 1 18.85 -8.11 -9.11
N GLU A 2 18.59 -9.33 -9.50
CA GLU A 2 17.45 -9.63 -10.39
C GLU A 2 16.16 -9.43 -9.59
N SER A 3 15.21 -8.63 -10.13
CA SER A 3 13.91 -8.43 -9.50
C SER A 3 13.06 -9.69 -9.69
N LEU A 4 12.35 -10.09 -8.63
CA LEU A 4 11.36 -11.16 -8.74
C LEU A 4 10.14 -10.65 -9.51
N PRO A 5 9.51 -11.48 -10.35
CA PRO A 5 8.30 -11.08 -11.07
C PRO A 5 7.14 -10.91 -10.09
N SER A 6 6.34 -9.87 -10.29
CA SER A 6 5.05 -9.70 -9.61
C SER A 6 4.01 -10.65 -10.19
N LEU A 7 3.09 -11.14 -9.34
CA LEU A 7 1.87 -11.78 -9.81
C LEU A 7 0.91 -10.73 -10.38
N PRO A 8 0.06 -11.11 -11.36
CA PRO A 8 -0.92 -10.19 -11.93
C PRO A 8 -1.97 -9.76 -10.89
N ALA A 9 -2.65 -8.64 -11.13
CA ALA A 9 -3.70 -8.15 -10.24
C ALA A 9 -4.90 -9.11 -10.14
N VAL A 10 -5.19 -9.88 -11.20
CA VAL A 10 -6.23 -10.92 -11.21
C VAL A 10 -5.57 -12.28 -10.96
N LEU A 11 -5.95 -12.91 -9.86
CA LEU A 11 -5.42 -14.20 -9.43
C LEU A 11 -6.39 -15.36 -9.74
N PHE A 12 -5.85 -16.56 -9.88
CA PHE A 12 -6.62 -17.79 -10.05
C PHE A 12 -6.24 -18.82 -8.98
N PRO A 13 -7.24 -19.62 -8.49
CA PRO A 13 -8.67 -19.46 -8.77
C PRO A 13 -9.22 -18.14 -8.22
N ALA A 14 -10.44 -17.76 -8.62
CA ALA A 14 -11.08 -16.53 -8.16
C ALA A 14 -11.13 -16.47 -6.63
N LEU A 15 -10.75 -15.31 -6.08
CA LEU A 15 -10.72 -15.07 -4.64
C LEU A 15 -12.13 -14.87 -4.09
N SER A 16 -12.35 -15.24 -2.83
CA SER A 16 -13.52 -14.79 -2.08
C SER A 16 -13.50 -13.26 -1.97
N SER A 17 -14.66 -12.62 -1.72
CA SER A 17 -14.69 -11.17 -1.55
C SER A 17 -13.74 -10.68 -0.43
N ARG A 18 -13.64 -11.43 0.68
CA ARG A 18 -12.72 -11.09 1.78
C ARG A 18 -11.26 -11.19 1.34
N ASP A 19 -10.89 -12.29 0.70
CA ASP A 19 -9.52 -12.48 0.21
C ASP A 19 -9.17 -11.44 -0.87
N ALA A 20 -10.12 -11.08 -1.74
CA ALA A 20 -9.93 -10.06 -2.76
C ALA A 20 -9.71 -8.65 -2.18
N ILE A 21 -10.38 -8.32 -1.07
CA ILE A 21 -10.16 -7.06 -0.35
C ILE A 21 -8.79 -7.07 0.33
N ILE A 22 -8.39 -8.19 0.95
CA ILE A 22 -7.05 -8.36 1.51
C ILE A 22 -5.98 -8.22 0.40
N ASP A 23 -6.19 -8.86 -0.73
CA ASP A 23 -5.30 -8.77 -1.90
C ASP A 23 -5.14 -7.33 -2.40
N THR A 24 -6.18 -6.49 -2.28
CA THR A 24 -6.08 -5.07 -2.64
C THR A 24 -5.03 -4.34 -1.78
N LEU A 25 -4.99 -4.61 -0.47
CA LEU A 25 -3.95 -4.07 0.41
C LEU A 25 -2.57 -4.61 0.04
N TYR A 26 -2.47 -5.89 -0.31
CA TYR A 26 -1.19 -6.49 -0.74
C TYR A 26 -0.71 -5.91 -2.08
N ARG A 27 -1.59 -5.69 -3.06
CA ARG A 27 -1.21 -5.03 -4.33
C ARG A 27 -0.68 -3.62 -4.10
N CYS A 28 -1.25 -2.89 -3.16
CA CYS A 28 -0.75 -1.58 -2.77
C CYS A 28 0.69 -1.66 -2.23
N VAL A 29 0.94 -2.46 -1.19
CA VAL A 29 2.26 -2.48 -0.55
C VAL A 29 3.31 -3.22 -1.37
N LEU A 30 2.95 -4.30 -2.07
CA LEU A 30 3.88 -5.01 -2.96
C LEU A 30 4.24 -4.17 -4.19
N GLY A 31 3.30 -3.35 -4.68
CA GLY A 31 3.60 -2.37 -5.72
C GLY A 31 4.69 -1.39 -5.29
N LEU A 32 4.67 -0.93 -4.03
CA LEU A 32 5.73 -0.11 -3.45
C LEU A 32 7.04 -0.88 -3.32
N ASP A 33 7.01 -2.05 -2.68
CA ASP A 33 8.21 -2.83 -2.36
C ASP A 33 8.95 -3.35 -3.60
N ASN A 34 8.21 -3.61 -4.70
CA ASN A 34 8.77 -4.09 -5.96
C ASN A 34 8.96 -2.99 -7.02
N ASN A 35 8.65 -1.73 -6.71
CA ASN A 35 8.61 -0.64 -7.68
C ASN A 35 7.76 -0.98 -8.91
N ASP A 36 6.59 -1.59 -8.68
CA ASP A 36 5.64 -2.02 -9.71
C ASP A 36 4.42 -1.09 -9.72
N SER A 37 4.48 -0.07 -10.58
CA SER A 37 3.41 0.93 -10.71
C SER A 37 2.09 0.32 -11.18
N THR A 38 2.14 -0.68 -12.05
CA THR A 38 0.95 -1.35 -12.58
C THR A 38 0.20 -2.08 -11.47
N LEU A 39 0.93 -2.81 -10.61
CA LEU A 39 0.35 -3.49 -9.47
C LEU A 39 -0.19 -2.48 -8.44
N PHE A 40 0.56 -1.42 -8.14
CA PHE A 40 0.13 -0.35 -7.24
C PHE A 40 -1.16 0.32 -7.72
N ASP A 41 -1.21 0.74 -8.97
CA ASP A 41 -2.36 1.42 -9.57
C ASP A 41 -3.62 0.55 -9.57
N SER A 42 -3.45 -0.76 -9.76
CA SER A 42 -4.57 -1.70 -9.71
C SER A 42 -5.31 -1.73 -8.38
N ALA A 43 -4.65 -1.26 -7.30
CA ALA A 43 -5.23 -1.22 -5.96
C ALA A 43 -6.14 0.00 -5.71
N PHE A 44 -6.15 1.01 -6.58
CA PHE A 44 -6.85 2.27 -6.34
C PHE A 44 -7.90 2.58 -7.40
N THR A 45 -8.94 3.31 -6.99
CA THR A 45 -9.78 4.05 -7.95
C THR A 45 -9.00 5.28 -8.44
N SER A 46 -9.34 5.78 -9.63
CA SER A 46 -8.67 6.96 -10.21
C SER A 46 -8.84 8.22 -9.36
N THR A 47 -9.92 8.30 -8.57
CA THR A 47 -10.27 9.43 -7.71
C THR A 47 -9.98 9.17 -6.23
N ALA A 48 -9.25 8.11 -5.92
CA ALA A 48 -8.95 7.74 -4.54
C ALA A 48 -8.29 8.86 -3.74
N THR A 49 -8.53 8.88 -2.44
CA THR A 49 -7.81 9.72 -1.50
C THR A 49 -6.83 8.87 -0.67
N PHE A 50 -5.67 9.44 -0.37
CA PHE A 50 -4.62 8.78 0.41
C PHE A 50 -4.10 9.73 1.47
N SER A 51 -4.32 9.41 2.74
CA SER A 51 -3.92 10.23 3.87
C SER A 51 -2.83 9.56 4.68
N ILE A 52 -1.69 10.22 4.83
CA ILE A 52 -0.58 9.80 5.68
C ILE A 52 -0.40 10.84 6.79
N ASN A 53 -0.65 10.46 8.03
CA ASN A 53 -0.51 11.34 9.20
C ASN A 53 -1.20 12.70 9.02
N GLY A 54 -2.36 12.71 8.37
CA GLY A 54 -3.16 13.90 8.11
C GLY A 54 -2.85 14.65 6.81
N LYS A 55 -1.75 14.34 6.11
CA LYS A 55 -1.48 14.86 4.76
C LYS A 55 -2.28 14.05 3.75
N VAL A 56 -3.14 14.71 2.98
CA VAL A 56 -4.05 14.07 2.02
C VAL A 56 -3.58 14.32 0.58
N SER A 57 -3.46 13.24 -0.19
CA SER A 57 -3.28 13.27 -1.64
C SER A 57 -4.60 12.83 -2.31
N SER A 58 -5.10 13.61 -3.25
CA SER A 58 -6.38 13.35 -3.91
C SER A 58 -6.19 13.01 -5.39
N GLY A 59 -6.69 11.84 -5.75
CA GLY A 59 -6.53 11.25 -7.08
C GLY A 59 -5.22 10.49 -7.27
N LEU A 60 -5.26 9.49 -8.14
CA LEU A 60 -4.11 8.59 -8.37
C LEU A 60 -2.83 9.33 -8.79
N PRO A 61 -2.86 10.38 -9.63
CA PRO A 61 -1.64 11.13 -9.96
C PRO A 61 -0.97 11.78 -8.74
N ALA A 62 -1.75 12.35 -7.81
CA ALA A 62 -1.22 12.92 -6.58
C ALA A 62 -0.67 11.83 -5.63
N ILE A 63 -1.34 10.68 -5.55
CA ILE A 63 -0.86 9.53 -4.78
C ILE A 63 0.48 9.02 -5.33
N HIS A 64 0.66 9.00 -6.66
CA HIS A 64 1.94 8.70 -7.27
C HIS A 64 3.03 9.67 -6.79
N THR A 65 2.82 10.96 -6.99
CA THR A 65 3.81 11.99 -6.64
C THR A 65 4.18 11.97 -5.16
N ASP A 66 3.18 11.85 -4.28
CA ASP A 66 3.39 12.00 -2.83
C ASP A 66 3.80 10.71 -2.13
N CYS A 67 3.52 9.54 -2.71
CA CYS A 67 3.78 8.24 -2.09
C CYS A 67 4.60 7.31 -2.99
N PHE A 68 4.06 6.90 -4.15
CA PHE A 68 4.71 5.89 -4.99
C PHE A 68 6.11 6.32 -5.44
N ASP A 69 6.25 7.52 -6.01
CA ASP A 69 7.52 8.02 -6.55
C ASP A 69 8.61 8.21 -5.48
N VAL A 70 8.20 8.30 -4.21
CA VAL A 70 9.12 8.40 -3.07
C VAL A 70 9.49 7.01 -2.55
N ILE A 71 8.49 6.22 -2.17
CA ILE A 71 8.69 4.97 -1.43
C ILE A 71 9.19 3.85 -2.33
N SER A 72 8.72 3.76 -3.58
CA SER A 72 9.12 2.70 -4.51
C SER A 72 10.60 2.73 -4.91
N LYS A 73 11.30 3.83 -4.66
CA LYS A 73 12.73 3.99 -4.91
C LYS A 73 13.61 3.57 -3.74
N LEU A 74 13.01 3.26 -2.61
CA LEU A 74 13.69 2.82 -1.40
C LEU A 74 13.76 1.28 -1.38
N ASP A 75 14.64 0.74 -0.53
CA ASP A 75 14.62 -0.68 -0.20
C ASP A 75 13.67 -0.86 0.98
N THR A 76 12.48 -1.38 0.71
CA THR A 76 11.41 -1.48 1.70
C THR A 76 10.82 -2.88 1.79
N THR A 77 10.25 -3.17 2.95
CA THR A 77 9.36 -4.31 3.14
C THR A 77 8.20 -3.86 4.03
N HIS A 78 6.98 -3.99 3.51
CA HIS A 78 5.75 -3.71 4.24
C HIS A 78 5.07 -5.01 4.64
N PHE A 79 4.74 -5.13 5.93
CA PHE A 79 3.93 -6.21 6.48
C PHE A 79 2.57 -5.65 6.87
N VAL A 80 1.50 -6.22 6.32
CA VAL A 80 0.11 -5.86 6.69
C VAL A 80 -0.52 -7.04 7.38
N THR A 81 -1.05 -6.82 8.57
CA THR A 81 -1.61 -7.86 9.43
C THR A 81 -2.82 -7.35 10.22
N ASN A 82 -3.44 -8.22 11.03
CA ASN A 82 -4.61 -7.88 11.85
C ASN A 82 -5.75 -7.26 11.02
N ILE A 83 -5.94 -7.77 9.81
CA ILE A 83 -6.92 -7.22 8.86
C ILE A 83 -8.32 -7.62 9.31
N ARG A 84 -9.18 -6.62 9.54
CA ARG A 84 -10.61 -6.80 9.82
C ARG A 84 -11.41 -6.11 8.74
N ILE A 85 -12.39 -6.81 8.18
CA ILE A 85 -13.17 -6.36 7.03
C ILE A 85 -14.65 -6.38 7.36
N ASN A 86 -15.34 -5.30 7.02
CA ASN A 86 -16.80 -5.21 7.00
C ASN A 86 -17.25 -4.95 5.56
N ILE A 87 -18.01 -5.89 4.99
CA ILE A 87 -18.59 -5.76 3.64
C ILE A 87 -20.02 -5.28 3.81
N ALA A 88 -20.40 -4.22 3.08
CA ALA A 88 -21.75 -3.68 3.08
C ALA A 88 -22.75 -4.67 2.44
N ASP A 89 -24.05 -4.53 2.79
CA ASP A 89 -25.11 -5.39 2.27
C ASP A 89 -25.19 -5.38 0.73
N SER A 90 -24.76 -4.29 0.08
CA SER A 90 -24.66 -4.20 -1.37
C SER A 90 -23.69 -5.21 -1.99
N GLY A 91 -22.72 -5.73 -1.22
CA GLY A 91 -21.68 -6.62 -1.70
C GLY A 91 -20.61 -5.96 -2.59
N VAL A 92 -20.69 -4.65 -2.84
CA VAL A 92 -19.77 -3.89 -3.71
C VAL A 92 -19.05 -2.74 -3.01
N LYS A 93 -19.30 -2.56 -1.72
CA LYS A 93 -18.60 -1.62 -0.83
C LYS A 93 -18.11 -2.33 0.41
N ALA A 94 -16.97 -1.91 0.93
CA ALA A 94 -16.41 -2.46 2.15
C ALA A 94 -15.53 -1.42 2.87
N ALA A 95 -15.28 -1.67 4.14
CA ALA A 95 -14.27 -0.97 4.91
C ALA A 95 -13.38 -1.99 5.62
N ALA A 96 -12.11 -1.63 5.81
CA ALA A 96 -11.19 -2.47 6.58
C ALA A 96 -10.28 -1.64 7.46
N THR A 97 -9.85 -2.28 8.55
CA THR A 97 -8.74 -1.82 9.38
C THR A 97 -7.61 -2.84 9.32
N ALA A 98 -6.39 -2.38 9.48
CA ALA A 98 -5.22 -3.24 9.55
C ALA A 98 -4.12 -2.61 10.41
N SER A 99 -3.17 -3.43 10.83
CA SER A 99 -1.88 -2.98 11.36
C SER A 99 -0.81 -3.15 10.30
N ALA A 100 0.16 -2.26 10.26
CA ALA A 100 1.30 -2.38 9.36
C ALA A 100 2.62 -2.18 10.10
N LEU A 101 3.62 -2.91 9.63
CA LEU A 101 5.03 -2.73 10.01
C LEU A 101 5.81 -2.55 8.71
N ALA A 102 6.61 -1.50 8.64
CA ALA A 102 7.41 -1.23 7.46
C ALA A 102 8.85 -0.86 7.82
N GLN A 103 9.81 -1.49 7.16
CA GLN A 103 11.22 -1.18 7.23
C GLN A 103 11.63 -0.47 5.95
N HIS A 104 12.38 0.65 6.10
CA HIS A 104 12.84 1.46 4.98
C HIS A 104 14.34 1.70 5.08
N TYR A 105 15.04 1.55 3.95
CA TYR A 105 16.41 1.98 3.73
C TYR A 105 16.47 2.84 2.45
N GLY A 106 17.47 3.69 2.32
CA GLY A 106 17.73 4.36 1.04
C GLY A 106 17.93 3.35 -0.09
N GLY A 107 17.52 3.69 -1.31
CA GLY A 107 17.58 2.78 -2.45
C GLY A 107 18.96 2.21 -2.70
N GLY A 108 19.08 0.90 -2.83
CA GLY A 108 20.34 0.14 -2.97
C GLY A 108 21.18 0.06 -1.69
N LYS A 109 20.67 0.48 -0.55
CA LYS A 109 21.38 0.56 0.73
C LYS A 109 21.04 -0.55 1.71
N GLY A 110 19.92 -1.24 1.50
CA GLY A 110 19.37 -2.18 2.48
C GLY A 110 20.27 -3.37 2.84
N LEU A 111 21.21 -3.73 1.98
CA LEU A 111 22.19 -4.81 2.22
C LEU A 111 23.56 -4.32 2.75
N GLN A 112 23.72 -3.01 2.91
CA GLN A 112 24.95 -2.44 3.41
C GLN A 112 24.89 -2.28 4.94
N PRO A 113 26.02 -2.46 5.66
CA PRO A 113 26.04 -2.24 7.10
C PRO A 113 25.88 -0.75 7.47
N ASP A 114 25.37 -0.49 8.65
CA ASP A 114 25.33 0.82 9.31
C ASP A 114 24.63 1.94 8.51
N GLN A 115 23.68 1.57 7.63
CA GLN A 115 22.91 2.55 6.86
C GLN A 115 21.78 3.18 7.70
N PRO A 116 21.46 4.47 7.47
CA PRO A 116 20.24 5.06 8.00
C PRO A 116 19.01 4.24 7.59
N ARG A 117 18.13 4.03 8.54
CA ARG A 117 16.89 3.25 8.34
C ARG A 117 15.75 3.84 9.13
N LEU A 118 14.53 3.56 8.71
CA LEU A 118 13.32 3.88 9.44
C LEU A 118 12.46 2.62 9.57
N LEU A 119 12.20 2.20 10.79
CA LEU A 119 11.20 1.18 11.12
C LEU A 119 9.97 1.88 11.68
N ALA A 120 8.79 1.63 11.12
CA ALA A 120 7.56 2.27 11.55
C ALA A 120 6.43 1.25 11.74
N GLY A 121 5.67 1.41 12.82
CA GLY A 121 4.41 0.73 13.06
C GLY A 121 3.26 1.69 12.84
N ALA A 122 2.24 1.26 12.10
CA ALA A 122 1.12 2.09 11.71
C ALA A 122 -0.22 1.36 11.80
N LEU A 123 -1.29 2.15 11.90
CA LEU A 123 -2.66 1.69 11.74
C LEU A 123 -3.21 2.18 10.40
N TYR A 124 -3.90 1.27 9.70
CA TYR A 124 -4.56 1.54 8.43
C TYR A 124 -6.08 1.49 8.60
N TYR A 125 -6.74 2.38 7.90
CA TYR A 125 -8.16 2.32 7.61
C TYR A 125 -8.35 2.54 6.11
N ALA A 126 -9.19 1.74 5.47
CA ALA A 126 -9.50 1.92 4.05
C ALA A 126 -10.96 1.64 3.74
N ASP A 127 -11.52 2.45 2.85
CA ASP A 127 -12.79 2.21 2.18
C ASP A 127 -12.54 1.66 0.78
N PHE A 128 -13.34 0.67 0.39
CA PHE A 128 -13.20 -0.07 -0.86
C PHE A 128 -14.48 -0.05 -1.67
N ALA A 129 -14.30 -0.07 -2.99
CA ALA A 129 -15.36 -0.36 -3.95
C ALA A 129 -14.93 -1.48 -4.89
N LYS A 130 -15.89 -2.31 -5.30
CA LYS A 130 -15.69 -3.28 -6.36
C LYS A 130 -15.86 -2.57 -7.70
N ASP A 131 -14.82 -2.60 -8.53
CA ASP A 131 -14.86 -2.06 -9.89
C ASP A 131 -15.61 -3.04 -10.80
N GLU A 132 -16.70 -2.57 -11.40
CA GLU A 132 -17.57 -3.43 -12.24
C GLU A 132 -16.87 -3.88 -13.53
N GLU A 133 -16.01 -3.05 -14.09
CA GLU A 133 -15.32 -3.33 -15.35
C GLU A 133 -14.25 -4.41 -15.18
N SER A 134 -13.36 -4.25 -14.19
CA SER A 134 -12.28 -5.21 -13.95
C SER A 134 -12.65 -6.34 -12.99
N GLY A 135 -13.71 -6.18 -12.20
CA GLY A 135 -14.08 -7.09 -11.12
C GLY A 135 -13.16 -6.99 -9.88
N LEU A 136 -12.15 -6.13 -9.90
CA LEU A 136 -11.23 -5.94 -8.80
C LEU A 136 -11.84 -5.07 -7.70
N TRP A 137 -11.54 -5.40 -6.45
CA TRP A 137 -11.71 -4.47 -5.35
C TRP A 137 -10.61 -3.41 -5.40
N LYS A 138 -10.99 -2.15 -5.16
CA LYS A 138 -10.09 -1.00 -5.21
C LYS A 138 -10.32 -0.09 -4.02
N ILE A 139 -9.27 0.56 -3.56
CA ILE A 139 -9.30 1.55 -2.48
C ILE A 139 -9.91 2.85 -3.02
N GLU A 140 -10.94 3.36 -2.37
CA GLU A 140 -11.52 4.69 -2.58
C GLU A 140 -10.93 5.74 -1.64
N ALA A 141 -10.67 5.34 -0.40
CA ALA A 141 -10.04 6.19 0.61
C ALA A 141 -9.12 5.34 1.48
N PHE A 142 -7.92 5.84 1.71
CA PHE A 142 -6.92 5.22 2.57
C PHE A 142 -6.44 6.21 3.60
N LYS A 143 -6.36 5.78 4.85
CA LYS A 143 -5.77 6.55 5.95
C LYS A 143 -4.73 5.71 6.68
N MET A 144 -3.57 6.29 6.86
CA MET A 144 -2.50 5.73 7.68
C MET A 144 -2.15 6.70 8.80
N THR A 145 -2.02 6.17 10.00
CA THR A 145 -1.49 6.90 11.15
C THR A 145 -0.32 6.11 11.72
N THR A 146 0.85 6.72 11.79
CA THR A 146 2.02 6.14 12.43
C THR A 146 1.82 6.15 13.94
N SER A 147 1.89 4.98 14.56
CA SER A 147 1.77 4.82 16.01
C SER A 147 3.10 5.02 16.72
N TRP A 148 4.19 4.56 16.10
CA TRP A 148 5.56 4.66 16.59
C TRP A 148 6.55 4.50 15.42
N ALA A 149 7.76 5.01 15.62
CA ALA A 149 8.84 4.82 14.67
C ALA A 149 10.19 4.78 15.39
N GLU A 150 11.15 4.08 14.79
CA GLU A 150 12.55 4.00 15.21
C GLU A 150 13.46 4.31 14.02
N GLY A 151 14.45 5.17 14.22
CA GLY A 151 15.47 5.51 13.23
C GLY A 151 15.32 6.90 12.67
N ASP A 152 15.64 7.06 11.39
CA ASP A 152 15.79 8.35 10.72
C ASP A 152 14.65 8.61 9.73
N TRP A 153 13.82 9.59 10.01
CA TRP A 153 12.75 10.04 9.12
C TRP A 153 13.27 10.60 7.78
N GLY A 154 14.53 11.05 7.73
CA GLY A 154 15.16 11.49 6.49
C GLY A 154 15.18 10.44 5.39
N VAL A 155 15.10 9.14 5.75
CA VAL A 155 15.05 8.04 4.76
C VAL A 155 13.81 8.11 3.86
N VAL A 156 12.66 8.51 4.42
CA VAL A 156 11.37 8.60 3.69
C VAL A 156 11.01 10.01 3.27
N SER A 157 11.83 10.98 3.60
CA SER A 157 11.63 12.35 3.11
C SER A 157 12.07 12.45 1.66
N ALA A 158 11.22 13.02 0.80
CA ALA A 158 11.60 13.32 -0.57
C ALA A 158 12.82 14.26 -0.57
N ASN A 159 13.85 13.88 -1.29
CA ASN A 159 14.98 14.76 -1.62
C ASN A 159 14.58 15.72 -2.74
#